data_9b548a8fc32e2112f9f4672dde533025
#
_entry.id   9b548a8fc32e2112f9f4672dde533025
#
_cell.length_a   1.000
_cell.length_b   1.000
_cell.length_c   1.000
_cell.angle_alpha   90.00
_cell.angle_beta   90.00
_cell.angle_gamma   90.00
#
_symmetry.space_group_name_H-M   'P 1'
#
loop_
_entity.id
_entity.type
_entity.pdbx_description
1 polymer ?
#
loop_
_entity_poly.entity_id
_entity_poly.type
_entity_poly.pdbx_seq_one_letter_code
_entity_poly.pdbx_strand_id
1 'polypeptide(L)'
;MDYLSESLKLHYELRGKLEIQPRAGVSNKDELSLAYTPGVAAACLEIKDDVSKSYDLTRRWNTVAVVTDGTAVLGLGDIGPEAGMPVMEGKCVLFKAFGGVDAIPLCVRSKDVDDIVNTCLLYTSDAADDK
;
A
#
# COMPACT_ATOMS: atom_id res chain seq x y z
N MET A 1 3.84 20.06 -26.03
CA MET A 1 4.54 19.00 -25.28
C MET A 1 3.81 17.69 -25.57
N ASP A 2 4.51 16.68 -26.00
CA ASP A 2 3.95 15.33 -26.16
C ASP A 2 3.97 14.62 -24.80
N TYR A 3 2.86 14.71 -24.08
CA TYR A 3 2.74 14.13 -22.73
C TYR A 3 2.91 12.62 -22.70
N LEU A 4 2.55 11.88 -23.75
CA LEU A 4 2.68 10.44 -23.79
C LEU A 4 4.15 10.02 -23.83
N SER A 5 4.92 10.63 -24.74
CA SER A 5 6.34 10.36 -24.89
C SER A 5 7.13 10.78 -23.65
N GLU A 6 6.88 11.97 -23.12
CA GLU A 6 7.58 12.46 -21.92
C GLU A 6 7.21 11.66 -20.66
N SER A 7 5.94 11.25 -20.53
CA SER A 7 5.52 10.38 -19.44
C SER A 7 6.21 9.00 -19.48
N LEU A 8 6.36 8.42 -20.67
CA LEU A 8 7.06 7.14 -20.81
C LEU A 8 8.53 7.25 -20.38
N LYS A 9 9.22 8.32 -20.79
CA LYS A 9 10.61 8.60 -20.33
C LYS A 9 10.66 8.71 -18.80
N LEU A 10 9.77 9.49 -18.21
CA LEU A 10 9.69 9.65 -16.76
C LEU A 10 9.52 8.32 -16.03
N HIS A 11 8.65 7.41 -16.53
CA HIS A 11 8.45 6.11 -15.92
C HIS A 11 9.72 5.22 -15.99
N TYR A 12 10.47 5.28 -17.09
CA TYR A 12 11.75 4.58 -17.20
C TYR A 12 12.81 5.15 -16.24
N GLU A 13 12.88 6.47 -16.11
CA GLU A 13 13.84 7.15 -15.24
C GLU A 13 13.56 6.87 -13.77
N LEU A 14 12.31 7.00 -13.33
CA LEU A 14 11.91 6.79 -11.94
C LEU A 14 11.90 5.29 -11.54
N ARG A 15 11.62 4.38 -12.48
CA ARG A 15 11.44 2.94 -12.21
C ARG A 15 10.37 2.65 -11.14
N GLY A 16 9.33 3.48 -11.08
CA GLY A 16 8.26 3.51 -10.10
C GLY A 16 8.11 4.90 -9.48
N LYS A 17 6.89 5.27 -9.12
CA LYS A 17 6.56 6.60 -8.57
C LYS A 17 6.56 6.63 -7.04
N LEU A 18 6.75 5.47 -6.40
CA LEU A 18 6.67 5.29 -4.96
C LEU A 18 7.98 4.75 -4.41
N GLU A 19 8.29 5.15 -3.20
CA GLU A 19 9.41 4.67 -2.41
C GLU A 19 8.94 4.40 -0.99
N ILE A 20 9.47 3.35 -0.35
CA ILE A 20 9.23 3.04 1.06
C ILE A 20 10.47 3.45 1.85
N GLN A 21 10.27 4.32 2.84
CA GLN A 21 11.33 4.77 3.74
C GLN A 21 11.09 4.24 5.16
N PRO A 22 12.10 3.62 5.78
CA PRO A 22 12.00 3.20 7.18
C PRO A 22 11.94 4.43 8.10
N ARG A 23 11.15 4.33 9.17
CA ARG A 23 11.07 5.35 10.24
C ARG A 23 11.91 4.97 11.45
N ALA A 24 12.23 3.68 11.62
CA ALA A 24 13.10 3.18 12.67
C ALA A 24 14.54 3.08 12.17
N GLY A 25 15.50 3.43 13.04
CA GLY A 25 16.92 3.19 12.79
C GLY A 25 17.28 1.72 12.98
N VAL A 26 18.30 1.26 12.25
CA VAL A 26 18.91 -0.08 12.39
C VAL A 26 20.42 -0.01 12.27
N SER A 27 21.01 1.10 12.70
CA SER A 27 22.43 1.40 12.53
C SER A 27 23.35 0.63 13.50
N ASN A 28 22.79 0.12 14.59
CA ASN A 28 23.50 -0.65 15.61
C ASN A 28 22.63 -1.80 16.15
N LYS A 29 23.25 -2.66 16.96
CA LYS A 29 22.60 -3.84 17.51
C LYS A 29 21.39 -3.50 18.40
N ASP A 30 21.47 -2.43 19.16
CA ASP A 30 20.40 -2.04 20.09
C ASP A 30 19.19 -1.51 19.32
N GLU A 31 19.39 -0.65 18.35
CA GLU A 31 18.34 -0.17 17.44
C GLU A 31 17.67 -1.33 16.69
N LEU A 32 18.48 -2.26 16.15
CA LEU A 32 17.95 -3.46 15.49
C LEU A 32 17.14 -4.31 16.45
N SER A 33 17.59 -4.50 17.69
CA SER A 33 16.91 -5.30 18.70
C SER A 33 15.58 -4.66 19.15
N LEU A 34 15.48 -3.34 19.14
CA LEU A 34 14.23 -2.62 19.41
C LEU A 34 13.28 -2.67 18.22
N ALA A 35 13.78 -2.46 16.99
CA ALA A 35 12.95 -2.38 15.79
C ALA A 35 12.49 -3.77 15.31
N TYR A 36 13.24 -4.83 15.62
CA TYR A 36 12.98 -6.19 15.17
C TYR A 36 13.08 -7.18 16.34
N THR A 37 13.91 -8.20 16.25
CA THR A 37 14.02 -9.26 17.28
C THR A 37 15.09 -8.92 18.32
N PRO A 38 14.77 -8.98 19.64
CA PRO A 38 13.55 -9.53 20.27
C PRO A 38 12.45 -8.50 20.56
N GLY A 39 12.73 -7.19 20.49
CA GLY A 39 11.85 -6.12 20.98
C GLY A 39 10.47 -6.08 20.32
N VAL A 40 10.36 -6.40 19.02
CA VAL A 40 9.10 -6.39 18.28
C VAL A 40 8.04 -7.30 18.87
N ALA A 41 8.42 -8.34 19.61
CA ALA A 41 7.49 -9.27 20.26
C ALA A 41 6.54 -8.54 21.23
N ALA A 42 6.99 -7.49 21.90
CA ALA A 42 6.15 -6.71 22.81
C ALA A 42 4.95 -6.07 22.06
N ALA A 43 5.21 -5.42 20.92
CA ALA A 43 4.13 -4.84 20.09
C ALA A 43 3.18 -5.92 19.53
N CYS A 44 3.74 -7.07 19.12
CA CYS A 44 2.92 -8.18 18.63
C CYS A 44 1.95 -8.71 19.70
N LEU A 45 2.41 -8.85 20.95
CA LEU A 45 1.59 -9.33 22.07
C LEU A 45 0.50 -8.30 22.43
N GLU A 46 0.82 -7.01 22.46
CA GLU A 46 -0.15 -5.95 22.68
C GLU A 46 -1.29 -5.97 21.65
N ILE A 47 -0.95 -6.14 20.37
CA ILE A 47 -1.94 -6.21 19.28
C ILE A 47 -2.74 -7.52 19.37
N LYS A 48 -2.11 -8.63 19.75
CA LYS A 48 -2.78 -9.91 19.94
C LYS A 48 -3.87 -9.83 21.03
N ASP A 49 -3.58 -9.11 22.10
CA ASP A 49 -4.50 -8.94 23.23
C ASP A 49 -5.60 -7.92 22.91
N ASP A 50 -5.29 -6.90 22.13
CA ASP A 50 -6.22 -5.87 21.66
C ASP A 50 -5.88 -5.46 20.22
N VAL A 51 -6.67 -5.95 19.27
CA VAL A 51 -6.46 -5.72 17.82
C VAL A 51 -6.52 -4.24 17.47
N SER A 52 -7.27 -3.40 18.19
CA SER A 52 -7.36 -1.96 17.94
C SER A 52 -6.00 -1.26 18.05
N LYS A 53 -5.11 -1.76 18.90
CA LYS A 53 -3.74 -1.25 19.04
C LYS A 53 -2.89 -1.38 17.76
N SER A 54 -3.35 -2.15 16.78
CA SER A 54 -2.69 -2.17 15.46
C SER A 54 -2.66 -0.81 14.78
N TYR A 55 -3.62 0.06 15.07
CA TYR A 55 -3.62 1.43 14.59
C TYR A 55 -2.60 2.33 15.30
N ASP A 56 -2.32 2.07 16.58
CA ASP A 56 -1.35 2.85 17.36
C ASP A 56 0.09 2.37 17.13
N LEU A 57 0.28 1.04 17.00
CA LEU A 57 1.59 0.40 17.00
C LEU A 57 2.12 0.08 15.59
N THR A 58 1.32 0.25 14.55
CA THR A 58 1.76 0.03 13.16
C THR A 58 1.36 1.19 12.26
N ARG A 59 1.84 1.18 11.02
CA ARG A 59 1.46 2.19 10.01
C ARG A 59 0.02 2.00 9.50
N ARG A 60 -0.71 1.01 9.98
CA ARG A 60 -2.10 0.74 9.59
C ARG A 60 -3.00 1.97 9.71
N TRP A 61 -2.78 2.83 10.72
CA TRP A 61 -3.55 4.05 10.94
C TRP A 61 -3.55 5.05 9.76
N ASN A 62 -2.53 4.98 8.89
CA ASN A 62 -2.39 5.91 7.76
C ASN A 62 -2.11 5.18 6.44
N THR A 63 -2.39 3.88 6.35
CA THR A 63 -2.13 3.09 5.14
C THR A 63 -3.43 2.69 4.45
N VAL A 64 -3.51 2.94 3.15
CA VAL A 64 -4.64 2.57 2.29
C VAL A 64 -4.14 1.71 1.13
N ALA A 65 -4.84 0.62 0.84
CA ALA A 65 -4.61 -0.16 -0.36
C ALA A 65 -5.40 0.41 -1.54
N VAL A 66 -4.73 0.64 -2.67
CA VAL A 66 -5.35 1.00 -3.96
C VAL A 66 -5.40 -0.26 -4.80
N VAL A 67 -6.56 -0.91 -4.81
CA VAL A 67 -6.72 -2.26 -5.37
C VAL A 67 -7.22 -2.20 -6.80
N THR A 68 -6.69 -3.08 -7.66
CA THR A 68 -7.19 -3.31 -9.02
C THR A 68 -6.89 -4.73 -9.49
N ASP A 69 -7.75 -5.26 -10.32
CA ASP A 69 -7.52 -6.46 -11.13
C ASP A 69 -7.15 -6.10 -12.59
N GLY A 70 -7.12 -4.81 -12.92
CA GLY A 70 -6.79 -4.29 -14.23
C GLY A 70 -7.87 -4.43 -15.29
N THR A 71 -9.11 -4.80 -14.92
CA THR A 71 -10.22 -5.03 -15.88
C THR A 71 -10.87 -3.76 -16.41
N ALA A 72 -10.74 -2.63 -15.70
CA ALA A 72 -11.37 -1.36 -16.06
C ALA A 72 -10.45 -0.16 -15.85
N VAL A 73 -9.39 -0.09 -16.62
CA VAL A 73 -8.47 1.06 -16.60
C VAL A 73 -9.00 2.16 -17.52
N LEU A 74 -9.17 3.38 -16.98
CA LEU A 74 -9.79 4.50 -17.68
C LEU A 74 -9.12 4.78 -19.03
N GLY A 75 -9.93 4.70 -20.10
CA GLY A 75 -9.50 4.93 -21.49
C GLY A 75 -8.79 3.74 -22.15
N LEU A 76 -8.45 2.68 -21.41
CA LEU A 76 -7.71 1.52 -21.92
C LEU A 76 -8.49 0.19 -21.81
N GLY A 77 -9.50 0.12 -20.94
CA GLY A 77 -10.31 -1.08 -20.72
C GLY A 77 -9.60 -2.16 -19.89
N ASP A 78 -9.78 -3.42 -20.25
CA ASP A 78 -9.14 -4.58 -19.60
C ASP A 78 -7.72 -4.76 -20.17
N ILE A 79 -6.73 -4.34 -19.39
CA ILE A 79 -5.31 -4.46 -19.76
C ILE A 79 -4.52 -5.33 -18.79
N GLY A 80 -5.19 -5.90 -17.79
CA GLY A 80 -4.60 -6.75 -16.77
C GLY A 80 -3.92 -5.99 -15.61
N PRO A 81 -3.62 -6.69 -14.51
CA PRO A 81 -3.15 -6.08 -13.28
C PRO A 81 -1.74 -5.46 -13.41
N GLU A 82 -0.85 -6.08 -14.16
CA GLU A 82 0.51 -5.57 -14.33
C GLU A 82 0.53 -4.24 -15.10
N ALA A 83 -0.25 -4.15 -16.19
CA ALA A 83 -0.36 -2.93 -16.98
C ALA A 83 -1.16 -1.83 -16.26
N GLY A 84 -2.00 -2.20 -15.29
CA GLY A 84 -2.72 -1.26 -14.42
C GLY A 84 -1.83 -0.59 -13.36
N MET A 85 -0.69 -1.18 -13.01
CA MET A 85 0.18 -0.71 -11.91
C MET A 85 0.58 0.77 -12.03
N PRO A 86 1.01 1.30 -13.20
CA PRO A 86 1.38 2.72 -13.30
C PRO A 86 0.25 3.68 -12.93
N VAL A 87 -1.01 3.32 -13.22
CA VAL A 87 -2.18 4.12 -12.86
C VAL A 87 -2.42 4.08 -11.35
N MET A 88 -2.27 2.90 -10.73
CA MET A 88 -2.43 2.73 -9.28
C MET A 88 -1.34 3.47 -8.50
N GLU A 89 -0.09 3.42 -8.96
CA GLU A 89 0.97 4.26 -8.40
C GLU A 89 0.65 5.75 -8.51
N GLY A 90 0.12 6.19 -9.64
CA GLY A 90 -0.33 7.57 -9.82
C GLY A 90 -1.38 7.97 -8.78
N LYS A 91 -2.38 7.12 -8.51
CA LYS A 91 -3.36 7.35 -7.44
C LYS A 91 -2.70 7.44 -6.07
N CYS A 92 -1.75 6.56 -5.76
CA CYS A 92 -1.01 6.60 -4.51
C CYS A 92 -0.23 7.92 -4.32
N VAL A 93 0.38 8.44 -5.39
CA VAL A 93 1.02 9.76 -5.38
C VAL A 93 0.02 10.86 -5.02
N LEU A 94 -1.20 10.82 -5.58
CA LEU A 94 -2.24 11.80 -5.27
C LEU A 94 -2.72 11.68 -3.82
N PHE A 95 -2.92 10.46 -3.30
CA PHE A 95 -3.24 10.23 -1.89
C PHE A 95 -2.20 10.85 -0.96
N LYS A 96 -0.92 10.69 -1.29
CA LYS A 96 0.16 11.27 -0.49
C LYS A 96 0.20 12.79 -0.60
N ALA A 97 0.15 13.31 -1.82
CA ALA A 97 0.31 14.74 -2.06
C ALA A 97 -0.85 15.58 -1.49
N PHE A 98 -2.08 15.09 -1.58
CA PHE A 98 -3.27 15.85 -1.19
C PHE A 98 -3.85 15.44 0.17
N GLY A 99 -3.68 14.19 0.58
CA GLY A 99 -4.24 13.66 1.81
C GLY A 99 -3.23 13.30 2.90
N GLY A 100 -1.93 13.32 2.59
CA GLY A 100 -0.90 12.85 3.53
C GLY A 100 -0.96 11.34 3.84
N VAL A 101 -1.79 10.61 3.10
CA VAL A 101 -2.02 9.17 3.30
C VAL A 101 -0.94 8.35 2.59
N ASP A 102 -0.47 7.30 3.24
CA ASP A 102 0.45 6.33 2.64
C ASP A 102 -0.36 5.27 1.90
N ALA A 103 -0.55 5.45 0.62
CA ALA A 103 -1.26 4.50 -0.22
C ALA A 103 -0.29 3.55 -0.90
N ILE A 104 -0.66 2.27 -0.98
CA ILE A 104 0.10 1.22 -1.67
C ILE A 104 -0.73 0.60 -2.78
N PRO A 105 -0.16 0.40 -3.99
CA PRO A 105 -0.86 -0.28 -5.06
C PRO A 105 -0.92 -1.79 -4.79
N LEU A 106 -2.09 -2.38 -4.94
CA LEU A 106 -2.32 -3.80 -4.80
C LEU A 106 -3.01 -4.32 -6.06
N CYS A 107 -2.22 -4.87 -6.98
CA CYS A 107 -2.71 -5.44 -8.23
C CYS A 107 -2.88 -6.95 -8.07
N VAL A 108 -4.12 -7.43 -8.21
CA VAL A 108 -4.49 -8.84 -8.02
C VAL A 108 -4.88 -9.47 -9.35
N ARG A 109 -4.56 -10.74 -9.56
CA ARG A 109 -4.92 -11.47 -10.80
C ARG A 109 -6.30 -12.07 -10.77
N SER A 110 -6.90 -12.23 -9.60
CA SER A 110 -8.25 -12.76 -9.49
C SER A 110 -9.27 -11.73 -9.95
N LYS A 111 -10.29 -12.21 -10.68
CA LYS A 111 -11.49 -11.44 -11.03
C LYS A 111 -12.68 -11.83 -10.13
N ASP A 112 -12.47 -12.76 -9.22
CA ASP A 112 -13.45 -13.17 -8.23
C ASP A 112 -13.56 -12.13 -7.12
N VAL A 113 -14.79 -11.71 -6.81
CA VAL A 113 -15.05 -10.65 -5.84
C VAL A 113 -14.66 -11.08 -4.43
N ASP A 114 -14.92 -12.33 -4.08
CA ASP A 114 -14.60 -12.86 -2.74
C ASP A 114 -13.09 -12.93 -2.53
N ASP A 115 -12.34 -13.33 -3.55
CA ASP A 115 -10.88 -13.32 -3.52
C ASP A 115 -10.33 -11.91 -3.30
N ILE A 116 -10.88 -10.92 -4.01
CA ILE A 116 -10.46 -9.51 -3.89
C ILE A 116 -10.77 -8.99 -2.49
N VAL A 117 -11.98 -9.23 -1.99
CA VAL A 117 -12.41 -8.81 -0.65
C VAL A 117 -11.52 -9.46 0.42
N ASN A 118 -11.31 -10.77 0.36
CA ASN A 118 -10.48 -11.50 1.32
C ASN A 118 -9.02 -11.04 1.31
N THR A 119 -8.48 -10.66 0.14
CA THR A 119 -7.13 -10.11 0.02
C THR A 119 -7.00 -8.75 0.72
N CYS A 120 -8.07 -7.97 0.73
CA CYS A 120 -8.06 -6.59 1.22
C CYS A 120 -8.58 -6.41 2.65
N LEU A 121 -9.10 -7.45 3.30
CA LEU A 121 -9.78 -7.38 4.59
C LEU A 121 -8.99 -6.61 5.67
N LEU A 122 -7.69 -6.81 5.73
CA LEU A 122 -6.85 -6.14 6.73
C LEU A 122 -6.86 -4.61 6.58
N TYR A 123 -6.96 -4.10 5.35
CA TYR A 123 -6.91 -2.67 5.06
C TYR A 123 -8.29 -2.00 5.03
N THR A 124 -9.36 -2.80 4.84
CA THR A 124 -10.74 -2.30 4.67
C THR A 124 -11.67 -2.70 5.81
N SER A 125 -11.17 -3.38 6.85
CA SER A 125 -11.99 -3.97 7.89
C SER A 125 -12.90 -2.96 8.61
N ASP A 126 -12.47 -1.73 8.79
CA ASP A 126 -13.27 -0.71 9.47
C ASP A 126 -14.46 -0.21 8.64
N ALA A 127 -14.33 -0.22 7.31
CA ALA A 127 -15.43 0.16 6.43
C ALA A 127 -16.53 -0.92 6.32
N ALA A 128 -16.22 -2.16 6.69
CA ALA A 128 -17.16 -3.28 6.65
C ALA A 128 -17.99 -3.43 7.93
N ASP A 129 -17.51 -2.90 9.06
CA ASP A 129 -18.15 -3.04 10.37
C ASP A 129 -19.18 -1.95 10.67
N ASP A 130 -19.31 -0.93 9.83
CA ASP A 130 -20.30 0.15 9.93
C ASP A 130 -21.68 -0.23 9.34
N LYS A 131 -22.12 -1.46 9.55
CA LYS A 131 -23.46 -1.90 9.15
C LYS A 131 -24.35 -2.22 10.35
#